data_b2edef87be73686d96bdfa83455a19f1
#
_entry.id   b2edef87be73686d96bdfa83455a19f1
#
_cell.length_a   1.000
_cell.length_b   1.000
_cell.length_c   1.000
_cell.angle_alpha   90.00
_cell.angle_beta   90.00
_cell.angle_gamma   90.00
#
_symmetry.space_group_name_H-M   'P 1'
#
loop_
_entity.id
_entity.type
_entity.pdbx_description
1 polymer ?
#
loop_
_entity_poly.entity_id
_entity_poly.type
_entity_poly.pdbx_seq_one_letter_code
_entity_poly.pdbx_strand_id
1 'polypeptide(L)'
;MKKFLAALLVLLMTAGCAAAASKQASKQWTPKQDEYWIKINKQQLRLTLFKGNEIVRTFPVSVGRGRGKVKKSRFDLITPTGTFTIYRVLQDARKLVYDPAWFNEPGEPSEGVYGSKLISFYNNFQIAIHGTNNPGSVGRWATHGCVRLKNNDIDNLAVFVKPKMKLVIVEDNGVPFSKETL
;
A
#
# COMPACT_ATOMS: atom_id res chain seq x y z
N MET A 1 -30.52 -81.27 -3.70
CA MET A 1 -29.78 -80.53 -4.72
C MET A 1 -29.91 -79.02 -4.36
N LYS A 2 -28.97 -78.50 -3.57
CA LYS A 2 -28.99 -77.16 -3.10
C LYS A 2 -27.77 -76.43 -3.73
N LYS A 3 -28.03 -75.40 -4.57
CA LYS A 3 -27.00 -74.58 -5.18
C LYS A 3 -26.65 -73.40 -4.22
N PHE A 4 -25.41 -73.34 -3.74
CA PHE A 4 -24.92 -72.21 -2.99
C PHE A 4 -24.35 -71.22 -3.98
N LEU A 5 -24.92 -70.00 -3.92
CA LEU A 5 -24.46 -68.86 -4.67
C LEU A 5 -23.48 -68.10 -3.76
N ALA A 6 -22.23 -68.07 -4.15
CA ALA A 6 -21.20 -67.28 -3.43
C ALA A 6 -21.24 -65.83 -3.98
N ALA A 7 -21.63 -64.90 -3.15
CA ALA A 7 -21.55 -63.48 -3.47
C ALA A 7 -20.14 -62.97 -3.15
N LEU A 8 -19.42 -62.56 -4.20
CA LEU A 8 -18.11 -61.92 -4.10
C LEU A 8 -18.28 -60.43 -3.81
N LEU A 9 -17.98 -60.03 -2.58
CA LEU A 9 -18.02 -58.63 -2.14
C LEU A 9 -16.71 -57.97 -2.57
N VAL A 10 -16.74 -57.18 -3.64
CA VAL A 10 -15.61 -56.34 -4.06
C VAL A 10 -15.61 -55.06 -3.24
N LEU A 11 -14.70 -54.96 -2.29
CA LEU A 11 -14.47 -53.74 -1.49
C LEU A 11 -13.57 -52.78 -2.28
N LEU A 12 -14.17 -51.79 -2.94
CA LEU A 12 -13.42 -50.69 -3.57
C LEU A 12 -12.88 -49.79 -2.46
N MET A 13 -11.59 -49.90 -2.19
CA MET A 13 -10.85 -48.90 -1.42
C MET A 13 -10.57 -47.68 -2.30
N THR A 14 -11.40 -46.64 -2.18
CA THR A 14 -11.06 -45.32 -2.74
C THR A 14 -10.04 -44.64 -1.82
N ALA A 15 -8.77 -44.76 -2.16
CA ALA A 15 -7.72 -43.95 -1.54
C ALA A 15 -7.93 -42.47 -1.94
N GLY A 16 -8.59 -41.75 -1.05
CA GLY A 16 -8.70 -40.29 -1.15
C GLY A 16 -7.33 -39.65 -0.96
N CYS A 17 -6.68 -39.28 -2.06
CA CYS A 17 -5.48 -38.45 -2.04
C CYS A 17 -5.88 -37.05 -1.61
N ALA A 18 -5.86 -36.77 -0.29
CA ALA A 18 -6.00 -35.43 0.23
C ALA A 18 -4.70 -34.68 -0.11
N ALA A 19 -4.70 -33.93 -1.21
CA ALA A 19 -3.65 -32.99 -1.51
C ALA A 19 -3.66 -31.91 -0.41
N ALA A 20 -2.75 -32.03 0.53
CA ALA A 20 -2.45 -30.99 1.50
C ALA A 20 -1.85 -29.81 0.74
N ALA A 21 -2.68 -28.84 0.34
CA ALA A 21 -2.23 -27.55 -0.12
C ALA A 21 -1.51 -26.88 1.06
N SER A 22 -0.19 -26.99 1.10
CA SER A 22 0.64 -26.23 2.02
C SER A 22 0.43 -24.74 1.68
N LYS A 23 -0.42 -24.06 2.45
CA LYS A 23 -0.45 -22.60 2.50
C LYS A 23 0.93 -22.16 2.98
N GLN A 24 1.80 -21.83 2.06
CA GLN A 24 3.04 -21.13 2.36
C GLN A 24 2.61 -19.74 2.85
N ALA A 25 2.49 -19.59 4.17
CA ALA A 25 2.24 -18.29 4.78
C ALA A 25 3.42 -17.41 4.37
N SER A 26 3.16 -16.42 3.51
CA SER A 26 4.13 -15.41 3.16
C SER A 26 4.60 -14.79 4.46
N LYS A 27 5.91 -14.90 4.73
CA LYS A 27 6.52 -14.36 5.96
C LYS A 27 6.19 -12.88 6.06
N GLN A 28 5.23 -12.55 6.90
CA GLN A 28 4.77 -11.18 7.09
C GLN A 28 5.93 -10.38 7.67
N TRP A 29 6.27 -9.24 7.03
CA TRP A 29 7.35 -8.38 7.51
C TRP A 29 6.96 -7.77 8.86
N THR A 30 7.92 -7.79 9.81
CA THR A 30 7.78 -7.14 11.12
C THR A 30 8.94 -6.18 11.34
N PRO A 31 8.71 -4.97 11.90
CA PRO A 31 9.78 -4.02 12.14
C PRO A 31 10.73 -4.52 13.24
N LYS A 32 12.03 -4.22 13.07
CA LYS A 32 13.00 -4.35 14.15
C LYS A 32 12.85 -3.17 15.12
N GLN A 33 13.31 -3.32 16.36
CA GLN A 33 13.14 -2.31 17.42
C GLN A 33 13.65 -0.91 17.03
N ASP A 34 14.76 -0.81 16.30
CA ASP A 34 15.36 0.47 15.89
C ASP A 34 15.10 0.85 14.43
N GLU A 35 14.25 0.09 13.72
CA GLU A 35 13.97 0.31 12.31
C GLU A 35 12.91 1.39 12.13
N TYR A 36 13.22 2.41 11.31
CA TYR A 36 12.22 3.36 10.86
C TYR A 36 11.38 2.76 9.73
N TRP A 37 10.08 2.98 9.79
CA TRP A 37 9.14 2.56 8.75
C TRP A 37 7.91 3.46 8.73
N ILE A 38 7.13 3.39 7.65
CA ILE A 38 5.96 4.24 7.44
C ILE A 38 4.71 3.37 7.36
N LYS A 39 3.65 3.76 8.09
CA LYS A 39 2.29 3.25 7.90
C LYS A 39 1.41 4.35 7.31
N ILE A 40 0.67 4.04 6.24
CA ILE A 40 -0.40 4.89 5.72
C ILE A 40 -1.72 4.17 5.96
N ASN A 41 -2.62 4.81 6.70
CA ASN A 41 -3.99 4.35 6.87
C ASN A 41 -4.91 5.20 5.99
N LYS A 42 -5.47 4.61 4.94
CA LYS A 42 -6.30 5.31 3.97
C LYS A 42 -7.62 5.79 4.57
N GLN A 43 -8.24 5.02 5.44
CA GLN A 43 -9.52 5.41 6.07
C GLN A 43 -9.35 6.58 7.03
N GLN A 44 -8.26 6.60 7.78
CA GLN A 44 -7.94 7.69 8.70
C GLN A 44 -7.32 8.91 8.01
N LEU A 45 -6.91 8.77 6.72
CA LEU A 45 -6.16 9.78 5.98
C LEU A 45 -4.91 10.23 6.75
N ARG A 46 -4.16 9.26 7.28
CA ARG A 46 -2.97 9.48 8.11
C ARG A 46 -1.78 8.69 7.60
N LEU A 47 -0.63 9.35 7.61
CA LEU A 47 0.69 8.75 7.48
C LEU A 47 1.35 8.83 8.85
N THR A 48 1.83 7.72 9.36
CA THR A 48 2.57 7.64 10.63
C THR A 48 3.97 7.10 10.37
N LEU A 49 4.97 7.83 10.85
CA LEU A 49 6.36 7.39 10.92
C LEU A 49 6.58 6.68 12.25
N PHE A 50 7.09 5.47 12.20
CA PHE A 50 7.44 4.66 13.36
C PHE A 50 8.95 4.46 13.46
N LYS A 51 9.42 4.21 14.68
CA LYS A 51 10.71 3.58 14.99
C LYS A 51 10.41 2.33 15.82
N GLY A 52 10.65 1.14 15.26
CA GLY A 52 10.11 -0.08 15.83
C GLY A 52 8.60 -0.02 15.98
N ASN A 53 8.10 -0.08 17.22
CA ASN A 53 6.67 0.03 17.54
C ASN A 53 6.28 1.43 18.06
N GLU A 54 7.23 2.35 18.17
CA GLU A 54 6.97 3.68 18.70
C GLU A 54 6.58 4.66 17.59
N ILE A 55 5.55 5.47 17.84
CA ILE A 55 5.15 6.55 16.95
C ILE A 55 6.13 7.72 17.11
N VAL A 56 6.81 8.07 16.00
CA VAL A 56 7.69 9.24 15.94
C VAL A 56 6.94 10.49 15.53
N ARG A 57 6.14 10.40 14.45
CA ARG A 57 5.33 11.51 13.91
C ARG A 57 4.13 10.99 13.14
N THR A 58 3.08 11.80 13.07
CA THR A 58 1.88 11.54 12.27
C THR A 58 1.53 12.77 11.45
N PHE A 59 1.15 12.54 10.18
CA PHE A 59 0.82 13.60 9.23
C PHE A 59 -0.54 13.33 8.57
N PRO A 60 -1.35 14.36 8.33
CA PRO A 60 -2.53 14.23 7.47
C PRO A 60 -2.10 13.99 6.02
N VAL A 61 -2.84 13.13 5.32
CA VAL A 61 -2.57 12.83 3.91
C VAL A 61 -3.84 12.84 3.07
N SER A 62 -3.67 13.02 1.76
CA SER A 62 -4.68 12.64 0.79
C SER A 62 -4.26 11.40 0.04
N VAL A 63 -5.24 10.59 -0.33
CA VAL A 63 -5.08 9.34 -1.06
C VAL A 63 -5.92 9.34 -2.32
N GLY A 64 -5.81 8.30 -3.12
CA GLY A 64 -6.56 8.12 -4.36
C GLY A 64 -8.06 8.21 -4.18
N ARG A 65 -8.77 8.83 -5.16
CA ARG A 65 -10.24 8.95 -5.17
C ARG A 65 -10.94 7.60 -5.30
N GLY A 66 -10.28 6.64 -5.94
CA GLY A 66 -10.78 5.29 -6.11
C GLY A 66 -10.83 4.52 -4.78
N ARG A 67 -11.86 3.69 -4.63
CA ARG A 67 -12.08 2.85 -3.45
C ARG A 67 -11.57 1.43 -3.70
N GLY A 68 -11.06 0.79 -2.67
CA GLY A 68 -10.58 -0.59 -2.71
C GLY A 68 -9.10 -0.73 -2.36
N LYS A 69 -8.66 -1.99 -2.32
CA LYS A 69 -7.33 -2.38 -1.83
C LYS A 69 -6.33 -2.62 -2.96
N VAL A 70 -6.79 -3.02 -4.13
CA VAL A 70 -5.94 -3.44 -5.25
C VAL A 70 -6.08 -2.45 -6.39
N LYS A 71 -4.93 -1.92 -6.84
CA LYS A 71 -4.86 -1.10 -8.04
C LYS A 71 -4.64 -2.00 -9.26
N LYS A 72 -5.56 -1.93 -10.23
CA LYS A 72 -5.53 -2.73 -11.48
C LYS A 72 -5.21 -1.89 -12.71
N SER A 73 -5.48 -0.58 -12.65
CA SER A 73 -5.32 0.37 -13.74
C SER A 73 -4.93 1.74 -13.19
N ARG A 74 -4.35 2.62 -14.04
CA ARG A 74 -4.17 4.03 -13.64
C ARG A 74 -5.52 4.74 -13.44
N PHE A 75 -6.55 4.32 -14.17
CA PHE A 75 -7.88 4.93 -14.17
C PHE A 75 -8.77 4.51 -12.99
N ASP A 76 -8.41 3.50 -12.22
CA ASP A 76 -9.15 3.14 -11.01
C ASP A 76 -8.91 4.13 -9.85
N LEU A 77 -7.89 4.96 -9.97
CA LEU A 77 -7.52 6.03 -9.03
C LEU A 77 -7.27 5.55 -7.60
N ILE A 78 -6.96 4.26 -7.42
CA ILE A 78 -6.79 3.62 -6.11
C ILE A 78 -5.35 3.84 -5.61
N THR A 79 -5.20 4.19 -4.32
CA THR A 79 -3.96 3.97 -3.58
C THR A 79 -3.96 2.51 -3.12
N PRO A 80 -3.06 1.64 -3.63
CA PRO A 80 -3.06 0.22 -3.29
C PRO A 80 -2.65 -0.02 -1.84
N THR A 81 -3.20 -1.07 -1.23
CA THR A 81 -2.74 -1.56 0.07
C THR A 81 -1.63 -2.60 -0.11
N GLY A 82 -0.80 -2.76 0.90
CA GLY A 82 0.29 -3.74 0.89
C GLY A 82 1.54 -3.24 1.60
N THR A 83 2.59 -4.06 1.56
CA THR A 83 3.92 -3.72 2.06
C THR A 83 4.84 -3.43 0.88
N PHE A 84 5.39 -2.23 0.88
CA PHE A 84 6.25 -1.71 -0.18
C PHE A 84 7.65 -1.40 0.34
N THR A 85 8.58 -1.16 -0.57
CA THR A 85 9.94 -0.72 -0.24
C THR A 85 10.24 0.59 -0.94
N ILE A 86 10.67 1.58 -0.18
CA ILE A 86 11.11 2.87 -0.70
C ILE A 86 12.46 2.68 -1.40
N TYR A 87 12.63 3.28 -2.58
CA TYR A 87 13.89 3.21 -3.31
C TYR A 87 14.54 4.57 -3.56
N ARG A 88 13.78 5.68 -3.51
CA ARG A 88 14.30 7.01 -3.82
C ARG A 88 13.57 8.09 -3.05
N VAL A 89 14.33 9.12 -2.63
CA VAL A 89 13.80 10.42 -2.17
C VAL A 89 14.34 11.49 -3.11
N LEU A 90 13.44 12.14 -3.86
CA LEU A 90 13.77 13.30 -4.67
C LEU A 90 13.67 14.55 -3.80
N GLN A 91 14.78 15.29 -3.66
CA GLN A 91 14.90 16.43 -2.76
C GLN A 91 14.27 17.72 -3.30
N ASP A 92 14.01 17.80 -4.59
CA ASP A 92 13.22 18.87 -5.22
C ASP A 92 12.34 18.28 -6.31
N ALA A 93 11.03 18.29 -6.08
CA ALA A 93 10.03 17.77 -7.01
C ALA A 93 9.23 18.88 -7.71
N ARG A 94 9.54 20.16 -7.47
CA ARG A 94 8.78 21.30 -7.99
C ARG A 94 8.78 21.40 -9.51
N LYS A 95 9.88 20.94 -10.14
CA LYS A 95 10.02 20.95 -11.61
C LYS A 95 9.51 19.69 -12.30
N LEU A 96 8.95 18.74 -11.55
CA LEU A 96 8.30 17.60 -12.15
C LEU A 96 6.98 18.04 -12.77
N VAL A 97 6.80 17.69 -14.04
CA VAL A 97 5.58 17.97 -14.77
C VAL A 97 4.52 16.94 -14.44
N TYR A 98 3.32 17.39 -14.15
CA TYR A 98 2.10 16.60 -14.14
C TYR A 98 1.30 16.93 -15.41
N ASP A 99 0.86 15.89 -16.11
CA ASP A 99 0.03 16.03 -17.29
C ASP A 99 -1.34 15.39 -17.04
N PRO A 100 -2.44 16.17 -17.05
CA PRO A 100 -3.80 15.67 -16.88
C PRO A 100 -4.19 14.63 -17.94
N ALA A 101 -3.61 14.70 -19.14
CA ALA A 101 -3.88 13.75 -20.22
C ALA A 101 -3.53 12.30 -19.85
N TRP A 102 -2.63 12.07 -18.89
CA TRP A 102 -2.34 10.73 -18.37
C TRP A 102 -3.56 10.04 -17.75
N PHE A 103 -4.58 10.82 -17.37
CA PHE A 103 -5.82 10.36 -16.73
C PHE A 103 -7.06 10.70 -17.55
N ASN A 104 -6.90 11.11 -18.84
CA ASN A 104 -7.98 11.56 -19.71
C ASN A 104 -8.75 12.75 -19.11
N GLU A 105 -8.07 13.61 -18.35
CA GLU A 105 -8.63 14.83 -17.77
C GLU A 105 -8.26 16.03 -18.63
N PRO A 106 -9.13 17.05 -18.71
CA PRO A 106 -8.81 18.29 -19.40
C PRO A 106 -7.77 19.12 -18.62
N GLY A 107 -6.98 19.91 -19.34
CA GLY A 107 -5.99 20.81 -18.77
C GLY A 107 -4.64 20.68 -19.44
N GLU A 108 -3.74 21.62 -19.12
CA GLU A 108 -2.39 21.67 -19.64
C GLU A 108 -1.40 21.05 -18.65
N PRO A 109 -0.29 20.47 -19.14
CA PRO A 109 0.81 20.03 -18.29
C PRO A 109 1.31 21.16 -17.39
N SER A 110 1.58 20.86 -16.12
CA SER A 110 1.98 21.87 -15.14
C SER A 110 3.05 21.38 -14.18
N GLU A 111 3.93 22.29 -13.77
CA GLU A 111 4.92 22.08 -12.73
C GLU A 111 4.35 22.39 -11.34
N GLY A 112 5.07 21.98 -10.29
CA GLY A 112 4.77 22.30 -8.89
C GLY A 112 3.71 21.41 -8.23
N VAL A 113 2.97 20.61 -9.00
CA VAL A 113 1.90 19.73 -8.49
C VAL A 113 2.42 18.76 -7.44
N TYR A 114 3.67 18.29 -7.58
CA TYR A 114 4.31 17.36 -6.66
C TYR A 114 4.96 18.01 -5.44
N GLY A 115 4.95 19.35 -5.36
CA GLY A 115 5.46 20.12 -4.22
C GLY A 115 6.96 20.02 -4.03
N SER A 116 7.42 20.14 -2.78
CA SER A 116 8.85 20.26 -2.45
C SER A 116 9.63 18.96 -2.65
N LYS A 117 9.05 17.79 -2.30
CA LYS A 117 9.74 16.49 -2.34
C LYS A 117 8.84 15.38 -2.85
N LEU A 118 9.49 14.29 -3.33
CA LEU A 118 8.80 13.08 -3.73
C LEU A 118 9.55 11.84 -3.23
N ILE A 119 8.83 10.92 -2.59
CA ILE A 119 9.32 9.65 -2.09
C ILE A 119 8.74 8.54 -2.96
N SER A 120 9.62 7.87 -3.70
CA SER A 120 9.25 6.78 -4.60
C SER A 120 9.40 5.43 -3.92
N PHE A 121 8.45 4.54 -4.14
CA PHE A 121 8.48 3.15 -3.68
C PHE A 121 8.13 2.19 -4.82
N TYR A 122 8.62 0.94 -4.73
CA TYR A 122 8.37 -0.06 -5.78
C TYR A 122 6.89 -0.41 -5.89
N ASN A 123 6.31 -0.07 -7.02
CA ASN A 123 4.94 -0.43 -7.42
C ASN A 123 4.80 -0.34 -8.95
N ASN A 124 3.76 -1.00 -9.50
CA ASN A 124 3.57 -1.10 -10.95
C ASN A 124 2.93 0.15 -11.60
N PHE A 125 2.53 1.16 -10.82
CA PHE A 125 1.71 2.29 -11.29
C PHE A 125 2.33 3.66 -11.04
N GLN A 126 3.61 3.71 -10.68
CA GLN A 126 4.34 4.95 -10.38
C GLN A 126 3.70 5.80 -9.27
N ILE A 127 3.00 5.15 -8.34
CA ILE A 127 2.46 5.79 -7.16
C ILE A 127 3.62 6.25 -6.28
N ALA A 128 3.53 7.47 -5.74
CA ALA A 128 4.53 8.07 -4.86
C ALA A 128 3.87 8.81 -3.69
N ILE A 129 4.69 9.14 -2.68
CA ILE A 129 4.33 10.07 -1.61
C ILE A 129 4.98 11.40 -1.98
N HIS A 130 4.22 12.51 -1.99
CA HIS A 130 4.75 13.80 -2.45
C HIS A 130 4.10 14.99 -1.75
N GLY A 131 4.72 16.16 -1.87
CA GLY A 131 4.17 17.43 -1.44
C GLY A 131 3.06 17.92 -2.37
N THR A 132 2.76 19.22 -2.34
CA THR A 132 1.71 19.78 -3.22
C THR A 132 1.78 21.30 -3.35
N ASN A 133 1.32 21.84 -4.47
CA ASN A 133 0.99 23.25 -4.63
C ASN A 133 -0.46 23.58 -4.19
N ASN A 134 -1.26 22.55 -3.82
CA ASN A 134 -2.64 22.73 -3.34
C ASN A 134 -2.79 22.15 -1.93
N PRO A 135 -2.31 22.82 -0.87
CA PRO A 135 -2.33 22.31 0.50
C PRO A 135 -3.74 22.13 1.08
N GLY A 136 -4.75 22.86 0.56
CA GLY A 136 -6.15 22.74 0.96
C GLY A 136 -6.80 21.41 0.54
N SER A 137 -6.17 20.65 -0.36
CA SER A 137 -6.64 19.34 -0.78
C SER A 137 -6.22 18.20 0.15
N VAL A 138 -5.31 18.44 1.12
CA VAL A 138 -4.82 17.42 2.06
C VAL A 138 -5.91 17.06 3.08
N GLY A 139 -6.00 15.77 3.41
CA GLY A 139 -7.04 15.23 4.30
C GLY A 139 -8.28 14.73 3.58
N ARG A 140 -8.17 14.39 2.28
CA ARG A 140 -9.30 13.93 1.44
C ARG A 140 -8.89 12.75 0.55
N TRP A 141 -9.88 12.05 0.03
CA TRP A 141 -9.75 11.12 -1.09
C TRP A 141 -9.77 11.96 -2.38
N ALA A 142 -8.61 12.43 -2.83
CA ALA A 142 -8.53 13.48 -3.84
C ALA A 142 -7.48 13.26 -4.93
N THR A 143 -6.67 12.19 -4.87
CA THR A 143 -5.57 11.97 -5.82
C THR A 143 -5.90 10.88 -6.86
N HIS A 144 -5.02 10.68 -7.82
CA HIS A 144 -5.09 9.61 -8.80
C HIS A 144 -4.44 8.28 -8.31
N GLY A 145 -4.11 8.24 -7.01
CA GLY A 145 -3.47 7.07 -6.38
C GLY A 145 -2.24 7.42 -5.54
N CYS A 146 -1.56 8.52 -5.83
CA CYS A 146 -0.45 9.01 -5.00
C CYS A 146 -0.92 9.43 -3.61
N VAL A 147 0.02 9.48 -2.66
CA VAL A 147 -0.21 9.97 -1.30
C VAL A 147 0.33 11.38 -1.20
N ARG A 148 -0.54 12.34 -0.89
CA ARG A 148 -0.23 13.78 -0.90
C ARG A 148 -0.15 14.32 0.51
N LEU A 149 0.94 15.05 0.80
CA LEU A 149 1.16 15.79 2.04
C LEU A 149 1.24 17.30 1.76
N LYS A 150 1.15 18.11 2.81
CA LYS A 150 1.64 19.50 2.74
C LYS A 150 3.16 19.50 2.56
N ASN A 151 3.73 20.55 1.95
CA ASN A 151 5.17 20.63 1.72
C ASN A 151 5.99 20.56 3.02
N ASN A 152 5.60 21.31 4.06
CA ASN A 152 6.29 21.26 5.34
C ASN A 152 6.24 19.85 5.99
N ASP A 153 5.15 19.12 5.78
CA ASP A 153 4.99 17.77 6.35
C ASP A 153 5.90 16.76 5.65
N ILE A 154 5.96 16.80 4.31
CA ILE A 154 6.86 15.90 3.57
C ILE A 154 8.32 16.27 3.77
N ASP A 155 8.66 17.56 3.94
CA ASP A 155 10.01 17.99 4.25
C ASP A 155 10.47 17.43 5.60
N ASN A 156 9.60 17.49 6.62
CA ASN A 156 9.84 16.91 7.95
C ASN A 156 9.92 15.38 7.91
N LEU A 157 9.10 14.72 7.10
CA LEU A 157 9.13 13.27 6.93
C LEU A 157 10.42 12.82 6.24
N ALA A 158 10.82 13.50 5.19
CA ALA A 158 11.96 13.13 4.34
C ALA A 158 13.31 13.09 5.06
N VAL A 159 13.45 13.79 6.19
CA VAL A 159 14.64 13.75 7.04
C VAL A 159 14.94 12.32 7.53
N PHE A 160 13.90 11.54 7.76
CA PHE A 160 14.00 10.17 8.29
C PHE A 160 14.00 9.10 7.21
N VAL A 161 13.53 9.45 6.00
CA VAL A 161 13.31 8.47 4.92
C VAL A 161 14.59 8.14 4.18
N LYS A 162 14.86 6.83 4.05
CA LYS A 162 16.02 6.30 3.32
C LYS A 162 15.59 5.19 2.36
N PRO A 163 16.34 4.95 1.27
CA PRO A 163 16.15 3.76 0.45
C PRO A 163 16.17 2.47 1.30
N LYS A 164 15.39 1.48 0.90
CA LYS A 164 15.12 0.20 1.57
C LYS A 164 14.17 0.29 2.78
N MET A 165 13.77 1.49 3.23
CA MET A 165 12.75 1.66 4.26
C MET A 165 11.42 1.01 3.82
N LYS A 166 10.71 0.39 4.77
CA LYS A 166 9.41 -0.22 4.52
C LYS A 166 8.28 0.81 4.63
N LEU A 167 7.32 0.64 3.75
CA LEU A 167 6.07 1.38 3.69
C LEU A 167 4.92 0.39 3.70
N VAL A 168 4.04 0.49 4.68
CA VAL A 168 2.82 -0.33 4.80
C VAL A 168 1.61 0.55 4.55
N ILE A 169 0.80 0.21 3.56
CA ILE A 169 -0.45 0.92 3.26
C ILE A 169 -1.62 0.01 3.60
N VAL A 170 -2.49 0.45 4.50
CA VAL A 170 -3.67 -0.26 4.96
C VAL A 170 -4.95 0.53 4.72
N GLU A 171 -6.07 -0.18 4.73
CA GLU A 171 -7.41 0.38 4.71
C GLU A 171 -8.20 -0.27 5.86
N ASP A 172 -8.00 0.24 7.06
CA ASP A 172 -8.67 -0.23 8.26
C ASP A 172 -9.42 0.91 8.98
N ASN A 173 -10.49 0.57 9.67
CA ASN A 173 -11.38 1.52 10.37
C ASN A 173 -10.84 1.94 11.73
N GLY A 174 -9.53 1.83 11.97
CA GLY A 174 -8.92 2.34 13.19
C GLY A 174 -8.86 1.33 14.34
N VAL A 175 -8.89 0.04 14.06
CA VAL A 175 -8.49 -0.96 15.06
C VAL A 175 -7.05 -0.65 15.49
N PRO A 176 -6.77 -0.51 16.80
CA PRO A 176 -5.42 -0.27 17.27
C PRO A 176 -4.47 -1.32 16.70
N PHE A 177 -3.26 -0.88 16.39
CA PHE A 177 -2.20 -1.74 15.88
C PHE A 177 -1.95 -2.89 16.89
N SER A 178 -2.54 -4.05 16.63
CA SER A 178 -2.19 -5.28 17.34
C SER A 178 -1.12 -6.03 16.55
N LYS A 179 -0.29 -6.81 17.24
CA LYS A 179 0.73 -7.68 16.61
C LYS A 179 0.14 -8.65 15.56
N GLU A 180 -1.18 -8.82 15.56
CA GLU A 180 -1.93 -9.68 14.65
C GLU A 180 -2.27 -9.04 13.30
N THR A 181 -2.01 -7.73 13.12
CA THR A 181 -2.37 -6.98 11.89
C THR A 181 -1.17 -6.70 10.97
N LEU A 182 -0.01 -7.28 11.29
CA LEU A 182 1.24 -7.22 10.48
C LEU A 182 1.38 -8.39 9.54
#